data_bec9392a009d5f42e8f05546a50278c7
#
_entry.id   bec9392a009d5f42e8f05546a50278c7
#
_cell.length_a   1.000
_cell.length_b   1.000
_cell.length_c   1.000
_cell.angle_alpha   90.00
_cell.angle_beta   90.00
_cell.angle_gamma   90.00
#
_symmetry.space_group_name_H-M   'P 1'
#
loop_
_entity.id
_entity.type
_entity.pdbx_description
1 polymer ?
#
loop_
_entity_poly.entity_id
_entity_poly.type
_entity_poly.pdbx_seq_one_letter_code
_entity_poly.pdbx_strand_id
1 'polypeptide(L)'
;MKSSLSIYAGPTARAQLLEQGVTAAQFKVMVGASGGPKWFVLYGLDRYLFGDFLQRRTEPLLTLGSSAGAWRMCCLATADPVAAIERLAKLYSEEQYSDTPTQLEITLKAEAMLAGMLGPTGAAEIAATTAIHTTIVADRSRGLGSSKRKSLQTAALSLAALAIVFSRRSLSLFFERTFFSTCGEEPPWLAA
;
A
#
# COMPACT_ATOMS: atom_id res chain seq x y z
N MET A 1 -0.14 21.12 -26.14
CA MET A 1 0.53 21.02 -24.82
C MET A 1 1.24 19.68 -24.77
N LYS A 2 2.52 19.63 -24.38
CA LYS A 2 3.20 18.35 -24.12
C LYS A 2 2.58 17.74 -22.85
N SER A 3 2.16 16.47 -22.94
CA SER A 3 1.69 15.73 -21.76
C SER A 3 2.82 15.65 -20.73
N SER A 4 2.53 16.03 -19.49
CA SER A 4 3.49 15.90 -18.38
C SER A 4 3.56 14.47 -17.84
N LEU A 5 2.71 13.57 -18.34
CA LEU A 5 2.65 12.17 -17.94
C LEU A 5 2.87 11.26 -19.15
N SER A 6 3.77 10.30 -19.01
CA SER A 6 3.99 9.25 -20.02
C SER A 6 3.38 7.94 -19.49
N ILE A 7 2.50 7.34 -20.28
CA ILE A 7 1.86 6.07 -19.94
C ILE A 7 2.57 4.95 -20.71
N TYR A 8 3.04 3.94 -19.98
CA TYR A 8 3.65 2.74 -20.53
C TYR A 8 2.69 1.56 -20.35
N ALA A 9 2.46 0.84 -21.44
CA ALA A 9 1.53 -0.28 -21.46
C ALA A 9 2.09 -1.43 -22.31
N GLY A 10 1.82 -2.66 -21.90
CA GLY A 10 2.09 -3.85 -22.71
C GLY A 10 1.24 -3.84 -23.99
N PRO A 11 1.54 -4.72 -24.98
CA PRO A 11 0.93 -4.65 -26.31
C PRO A 11 -0.60 -4.64 -26.29
N THR A 12 -1.22 -5.53 -25.53
CA THR A 12 -2.69 -5.65 -25.42
C THR A 12 -3.31 -4.41 -24.77
N ALA A 13 -2.79 -3.97 -23.62
CA ALA A 13 -3.28 -2.78 -22.94
C ALA A 13 -3.06 -1.52 -23.81
N ARG A 14 -1.92 -1.44 -24.51
CA ARG A 14 -1.64 -0.32 -25.42
C ARG A 14 -2.66 -0.24 -26.55
N ALA A 15 -3.04 -1.37 -27.16
CA ALA A 15 -4.06 -1.39 -28.20
C ALA A 15 -5.39 -0.85 -27.70
N GLN A 16 -5.84 -1.31 -26.52
CA GLN A 16 -7.07 -0.81 -25.88
C GLN A 16 -7.02 0.69 -25.57
N LEU A 17 -5.89 1.17 -25.02
CA LEU A 17 -5.71 2.58 -24.70
C LEU A 17 -5.72 3.47 -25.94
N LEU A 18 -5.19 3.00 -27.06
CA LEU A 18 -5.20 3.75 -28.33
C LEU A 18 -6.59 3.80 -28.96
N GLU A 19 -7.38 2.75 -28.83
CA GLU A 19 -8.72 2.63 -29.38
C GLU A 19 -9.77 3.40 -28.55
N GLN A 20 -9.73 3.25 -27.22
CA GLN A 20 -10.77 3.70 -26.33
C GLN A 20 -10.38 4.93 -25.46
N GLY A 21 -9.12 5.36 -25.56
CA GLY A 21 -8.56 6.32 -24.62
C GLY A 21 -8.29 5.71 -23.23
N VAL A 22 -7.93 6.55 -22.27
CA VAL A 22 -7.68 6.13 -20.89
C VAL A 22 -8.97 6.30 -20.08
N THR A 23 -9.57 5.20 -19.67
CA THR A 23 -10.79 5.19 -18.85
C THR A 23 -10.59 4.44 -17.55
N ALA A 24 -11.30 4.83 -16.50
CA ALA A 24 -11.18 4.20 -15.19
C ALA A 24 -11.59 2.71 -15.21
N ALA A 25 -12.55 2.33 -16.05
CA ALA A 25 -13.05 0.97 -16.17
C ALA A 25 -12.01 -0.05 -16.66
N GLN A 26 -10.96 0.41 -17.37
CA GLN A 26 -9.88 -0.45 -17.87
C GLN A 26 -8.95 -0.96 -16.76
N PHE A 27 -8.88 -0.25 -15.62
CA PHE A 27 -8.02 -0.62 -14.49
C PHE A 27 -8.79 -1.53 -13.54
N LYS A 28 -8.45 -2.80 -13.49
CA LYS A 28 -9.10 -3.78 -12.61
C LYS A 28 -8.40 -3.94 -11.26
N VAL A 29 -7.11 -3.67 -11.24
CA VAL A 29 -6.27 -3.78 -10.04
C VAL A 29 -5.39 -2.54 -9.92
N MET A 30 -5.31 -1.97 -8.72
CA MET A 30 -4.36 -0.92 -8.38
C MET A 30 -3.36 -1.41 -7.34
N VAL A 31 -2.07 -1.28 -7.63
CA VAL A 31 -1.01 -1.75 -6.74
C VAL A 31 -0.26 -0.58 -6.14
N GLY A 32 -0.21 -0.55 -4.81
CA GLY A 32 0.56 0.41 -4.02
C GLY A 32 1.83 -0.23 -3.48
N ALA A 33 2.98 0.10 -4.06
CA ALA A 33 4.27 -0.42 -3.61
C ALA A 33 4.76 0.26 -2.34
N SER A 34 5.63 -0.46 -1.60
CA SER A 34 6.42 0.11 -0.50
C SER A 34 7.33 1.21 -1.04
N GLY A 35 7.44 2.32 -0.33
CA GLY A 35 8.26 3.45 -0.79
C GLY A 35 8.65 4.43 0.33
N GLY A 36 8.12 4.26 1.53
CA GLY A 36 8.31 5.21 2.62
C GLY A 36 7.98 6.62 2.15
N PRO A 37 8.78 7.66 2.51
CA PRO A 37 8.50 9.05 2.15
C PRO A 37 8.46 9.34 0.65
N LYS A 38 9.01 8.46 -0.20
CA LYS A 38 9.00 8.63 -1.66
C LYS A 38 7.59 8.66 -2.26
N TRP A 39 6.58 8.18 -1.53
CA TRP A 39 5.20 8.22 -2.00
C TRP A 39 4.68 9.65 -2.22
N PHE A 40 5.26 10.66 -1.57
CA PHE A 40 4.88 12.06 -1.77
C PHE A 40 4.94 12.52 -3.22
N VAL A 41 5.80 11.93 -4.06
CA VAL A 41 5.84 12.24 -5.49
C VAL A 41 4.54 11.89 -6.21
N LEU A 42 3.75 10.99 -5.63
CA LEU A 42 2.45 10.55 -6.15
C LEU A 42 1.26 11.30 -5.52
N TYR A 43 1.50 12.14 -4.50
CA TYR A 43 0.41 12.78 -3.75
C TYR A 43 -0.57 13.56 -4.63
N GLY A 44 -0.08 14.39 -5.54
CA GLY A 44 -0.92 15.14 -6.46
C GLY A 44 -1.69 14.23 -7.44
N LEU A 45 -1.05 13.14 -7.89
CA LEU A 45 -1.69 12.13 -8.73
C LEU A 45 -2.77 11.35 -7.94
N ASP A 46 -2.48 10.98 -6.69
CA ASP A 46 -3.44 10.28 -5.84
C ASP A 46 -4.71 11.13 -5.60
N ARG A 47 -4.57 12.43 -5.34
CA ARG A 47 -5.73 13.32 -5.18
C ARG A 47 -6.64 13.31 -6.43
N TYR A 48 -6.05 13.35 -7.61
CA TYR A 48 -6.80 13.27 -8.87
C TYR A 48 -7.42 11.87 -9.08
N LEU A 49 -6.60 10.81 -8.92
CA LEU A 49 -7.09 9.45 -9.11
C LEU A 49 -8.21 9.10 -8.14
N PHE A 50 -8.04 9.45 -6.86
CA PHE A 50 -8.98 9.08 -5.80
C PHE A 50 -10.23 9.95 -5.80
N GLY A 51 -10.08 11.24 -6.11
CA GLY A 51 -11.20 12.20 -6.05
C GLY A 51 -12.02 12.33 -7.34
N ASP A 52 -11.44 11.97 -8.49
CA ASP A 52 -12.11 12.15 -9.78
C ASP A 52 -12.06 10.87 -10.63
N PHE A 53 -10.87 10.47 -11.08
CA PHE A 53 -10.73 9.45 -12.12
C PHE A 53 -11.34 8.10 -11.74
N LEU A 54 -10.99 7.57 -10.57
CA LEU A 54 -11.48 6.27 -10.10
C LEU A 54 -12.93 6.32 -9.59
N GLN A 55 -13.45 7.49 -9.23
CA GLN A 55 -14.86 7.65 -8.84
C GLN A 55 -15.84 7.42 -9.99
N ARG A 56 -15.36 7.45 -11.22
CA ARG A 56 -16.17 7.20 -12.42
C ARG A 56 -16.39 5.72 -12.71
N ARG A 57 -15.93 4.84 -11.85
CA ARG A 57 -16.06 3.39 -12.01
C ARG A 57 -17.45 2.92 -11.61
N THR A 58 -17.95 1.94 -12.36
CA THR A 58 -19.16 1.18 -12.03
C THR A 58 -18.85 -0.21 -11.47
N GLU A 59 -17.65 -0.71 -11.77
CA GLU A 59 -17.18 -2.02 -11.32
C GLU A 59 -16.23 -1.87 -10.14
N PRO A 60 -16.20 -2.82 -9.21
CA PRO A 60 -15.26 -2.83 -8.10
C PRO A 60 -13.80 -2.75 -8.56
N LEU A 61 -12.99 -2.03 -7.79
CA LEU A 61 -11.54 -1.98 -7.95
C LEU A 61 -10.88 -2.83 -6.88
N LEU A 62 -10.03 -3.75 -7.32
CA LEU A 62 -9.18 -4.50 -6.41
C LEU A 62 -7.92 -3.69 -6.11
N THR A 63 -7.54 -3.59 -4.84
CA THR A 63 -6.30 -2.92 -4.47
C THR A 63 -5.38 -3.85 -3.71
N LEU A 64 -4.07 -3.73 -3.97
CA LEU A 64 -3.03 -4.47 -3.27
C LEU A 64 -1.98 -3.47 -2.80
N GLY A 65 -1.78 -3.38 -1.49
CA GLY A 65 -0.85 -2.42 -0.92
C GLY A 65 0.14 -3.03 0.08
N SER A 66 1.36 -2.50 0.10
CA SER A 66 2.38 -2.84 1.09
C SER A 66 3.01 -1.57 1.64
N SER A 67 3.21 -1.48 2.97
CA SER A 67 3.79 -0.32 3.65
C SER A 67 3.05 0.98 3.28
N ALA A 68 3.74 2.05 2.88
CA ALA A 68 3.12 3.30 2.43
C ALA A 68 2.07 3.09 1.32
N GLY A 69 2.26 2.09 0.46
CA GLY A 69 1.27 1.71 -0.55
C GLY A 69 -0.02 1.18 0.07
N ALA A 70 0.05 0.39 1.14
CA ALA A 70 -1.14 -0.08 1.86
C ALA A 70 -1.93 1.10 2.46
N TRP A 71 -1.25 2.06 3.08
CA TRP A 71 -1.87 3.26 3.65
C TRP A 71 -2.63 4.07 2.59
N ARG A 72 -2.01 4.25 1.41
CA ARG A 72 -2.66 4.93 0.28
C ARG A 72 -3.89 4.18 -0.23
N MET A 73 -3.83 2.84 -0.33
CA MET A 73 -4.98 2.03 -0.74
C MET A 73 -6.10 2.08 0.30
N CYS A 74 -5.77 2.14 1.58
CA CYS A 74 -6.74 2.37 2.64
C CYS A 74 -7.42 3.75 2.50
N CYS A 75 -6.67 4.81 2.19
CA CYS A 75 -7.27 6.13 1.92
C CYS A 75 -8.28 6.06 0.78
N LEU A 76 -7.94 5.37 -0.32
CA LEU A 76 -8.84 5.22 -1.48
C LEU A 76 -10.17 4.54 -1.12
N ALA A 77 -10.15 3.64 -0.14
CA ALA A 77 -11.31 2.87 0.27
C ALA A 77 -12.20 3.54 1.34
N THR A 78 -11.87 4.77 1.77
CA THR A 78 -12.72 5.57 2.67
C THR A 78 -13.83 6.30 1.90
N ALA A 79 -14.83 6.78 2.60
CA ALA A 79 -15.94 7.57 2.03
C ALA A 79 -15.48 8.91 1.41
N ASP A 80 -14.42 9.52 1.98
CA ASP A 80 -13.76 10.70 1.41
C ASP A 80 -12.27 10.41 1.21
N PRO A 81 -11.90 9.80 0.05
CA PRO A 81 -10.53 9.41 -0.24
C PRO A 81 -9.56 10.59 -0.34
N VAL A 82 -10.04 11.75 -0.79
CA VAL A 82 -9.20 12.95 -0.92
C VAL A 82 -8.86 13.49 0.45
N ALA A 83 -9.84 13.66 1.34
CA ALA A 83 -9.57 14.09 2.70
C ALA A 83 -8.67 13.09 3.46
N ALA A 84 -8.84 11.79 3.23
CA ALA A 84 -8.00 10.75 3.85
C ALA A 84 -6.53 10.85 3.39
N ILE A 85 -6.26 11.00 2.08
CA ILE A 85 -4.90 11.12 1.56
C ILE A 85 -4.25 12.45 1.97
N GLU A 86 -5.02 13.53 2.11
CA GLU A 86 -4.56 14.81 2.63
C GLU A 86 -4.17 14.72 4.10
N ARG A 87 -4.99 14.06 4.93
CA ARG A 87 -4.64 13.78 6.34
C ARG A 87 -3.37 12.94 6.44
N LEU A 88 -3.25 11.88 5.62
CA LEU A 88 -2.04 11.06 5.58
C LEU A 88 -0.83 11.90 5.23
N ALA A 89 -0.91 12.74 4.19
CA ALA A 89 0.20 13.57 3.76
C ALA A 89 0.65 14.53 4.86
N LYS A 90 -0.30 15.18 5.53
CA LYS A 90 -0.02 16.09 6.64
C LYS A 90 0.66 15.35 7.80
N LEU A 91 0.02 14.30 8.32
CA LEU A 91 0.53 13.54 9.46
C LEU A 91 1.91 12.94 9.18
N TYR A 92 2.12 12.41 7.96
CA TYR A 92 3.39 11.82 7.58
C TYR A 92 4.51 12.86 7.43
N SER A 93 4.21 14.08 6.95
CA SER A 93 5.19 15.14 6.79
C SER A 93 5.57 15.82 8.11
N GLU A 94 4.65 15.84 9.07
CA GLU A 94 4.84 16.46 10.38
C GLU A 94 5.41 15.50 11.42
N GLU A 95 5.53 14.19 11.09
CA GLU A 95 5.99 13.17 12.02
C GLU A 95 7.48 13.35 12.36
N GLN A 96 7.77 13.40 13.64
CA GLN A 96 9.13 13.57 14.17
C GLN A 96 9.44 12.40 15.12
N TYR A 97 10.58 11.79 14.93
CA TYR A 97 11.08 10.74 15.81
C TYR A 97 12.19 11.29 16.69
N SER A 98 12.41 10.66 17.85
CA SER A 98 13.60 10.90 18.65
C SER A 98 14.87 10.51 17.89
N ASP A 99 16.04 11.00 18.29
CA ASP A 99 17.33 10.68 17.64
C ASP A 99 17.61 9.19 17.56
N THR A 100 17.11 8.42 18.53
CA THR A 100 17.24 6.95 18.58
C THR A 100 15.89 6.30 18.88
N PRO A 101 14.96 6.24 17.90
CA PRO A 101 13.61 5.81 18.16
C PRO A 101 13.56 4.35 18.61
N THR A 102 12.76 4.08 19.62
CA THR A 102 12.46 2.73 20.06
C THR A 102 11.40 2.09 19.18
N GLN A 103 11.32 0.75 19.18
CA GLN A 103 10.24 0.04 18.48
C GLN A 103 8.86 0.48 18.97
N LEU A 104 8.71 0.69 20.30
CA LEU A 104 7.46 1.14 20.87
C LEU A 104 7.08 2.55 20.37
N GLU A 105 8.04 3.48 20.34
CA GLU A 105 7.80 4.82 19.80
C GLU A 105 7.32 4.76 18.34
N ILE A 106 8.00 3.99 17.50
CA ILE A 106 7.61 3.82 16.09
C ILE A 106 6.21 3.24 15.97
N THR A 107 5.88 2.23 16.78
CA THR A 107 4.56 1.60 16.75
C THR A 107 3.46 2.57 17.17
N LEU A 108 3.62 3.25 18.32
CA LEU A 108 2.63 4.18 18.81
C LEU A 108 2.38 5.35 17.85
N LYS A 109 3.44 5.87 17.23
CA LYS A 109 3.34 6.94 16.23
C LYS A 109 2.66 6.45 14.95
N ALA A 110 2.95 5.24 14.50
CA ALA A 110 2.27 4.64 13.35
C ALA A 110 0.78 4.41 13.64
N GLU A 111 0.42 3.93 14.84
CA GLU A 111 -0.97 3.75 15.26
C GLU A 111 -1.71 5.10 15.34
N ALA A 112 -1.10 6.12 15.92
CA ALA A 112 -1.66 7.48 15.98
C ALA A 112 -1.87 8.07 14.58
N MET A 113 -0.90 7.90 13.68
CA MET A 113 -0.99 8.34 12.29
C MET A 113 -2.12 7.59 11.56
N LEU A 114 -2.23 6.27 11.74
CA LEU A 114 -3.29 5.47 11.14
C LEU A 114 -4.67 5.93 11.63
N ALA A 115 -4.83 6.12 12.94
CA ALA A 115 -6.07 6.62 13.52
C ALA A 115 -6.42 8.02 13.01
N GLY A 116 -5.45 8.92 12.92
CA GLY A 116 -5.65 10.27 12.38
C GLY A 116 -5.99 10.29 10.90
N MET A 117 -5.36 9.43 10.10
CA MET A 117 -5.65 9.27 8.67
C MET A 117 -7.06 8.76 8.43
N LEU A 118 -7.46 7.70 9.11
CA LEU A 118 -8.76 7.05 8.92
C LEU A 118 -9.91 7.82 9.60
N GLY A 119 -9.61 8.54 10.68
CA GLY A 119 -10.64 9.14 11.51
C GLY A 119 -11.51 8.07 12.22
N PRO A 120 -12.64 8.48 12.81
CA PRO A 120 -13.44 7.58 13.65
C PRO A 120 -14.17 6.47 12.86
N THR A 121 -14.43 6.66 11.58
CA THR A 121 -15.27 5.76 10.76
C THR A 121 -14.50 5.03 9.66
N GLY A 122 -13.32 5.51 9.27
CA GLY A 122 -12.61 5.02 8.08
C GLY A 122 -12.31 3.52 8.09
N ALA A 123 -12.02 2.92 9.23
CA ALA A 123 -11.83 1.47 9.30
C ALA A 123 -13.11 0.68 8.98
N ALA A 124 -14.26 1.16 9.48
CA ALA A 124 -15.57 0.57 9.17
C ALA A 124 -15.95 0.81 7.70
N GLU A 125 -15.64 1.99 7.16
CA GLU A 125 -15.87 2.33 5.75
C GLU A 125 -15.09 1.40 4.82
N ILE A 126 -13.79 1.16 5.10
CA ILE A 126 -12.94 0.22 4.35
C ILE A 126 -13.50 -1.21 4.39
N ALA A 127 -13.99 -1.64 5.54
CA ALA A 127 -14.55 -2.99 5.70
C ALA A 127 -15.91 -3.15 5.01
N ALA A 128 -16.69 -2.08 4.90
CA ALA A 128 -18.05 -2.12 4.37
C ALA A 128 -18.16 -1.78 2.87
N THR A 129 -17.16 -1.11 2.30
CA THR A 129 -17.23 -0.68 0.89
C THR A 129 -17.19 -1.88 -0.06
N THR A 130 -18.09 -1.88 -1.03
CA THR A 130 -18.12 -2.87 -2.13
C THR A 130 -17.48 -2.33 -3.40
N ALA A 131 -17.18 -1.02 -3.45
CA ALA A 131 -16.56 -0.38 -4.60
C ALA A 131 -15.04 -0.58 -4.65
N ILE A 132 -14.39 -0.72 -3.49
CA ILE A 132 -12.93 -0.91 -3.37
C ILE A 132 -12.67 -2.11 -2.48
N HIS A 133 -12.09 -3.16 -3.03
CA HIS A 133 -11.63 -4.31 -2.27
C HIS A 133 -10.15 -4.16 -1.94
N THR A 134 -9.87 -3.90 -0.68
CA THR A 134 -8.51 -3.61 -0.21
C THR A 134 -7.81 -4.86 0.28
N THR A 135 -6.62 -5.14 -0.25
CA THR A 135 -5.72 -6.19 0.24
C THR A 135 -4.42 -5.57 0.72
N ILE A 136 -4.08 -5.84 1.97
CA ILE A 136 -2.86 -5.37 2.63
C ILE A 136 -1.88 -6.52 2.73
N VAL A 137 -0.64 -6.30 2.26
CA VAL A 137 0.46 -7.23 2.42
C VAL A 137 1.24 -6.88 3.67
N ALA A 138 1.33 -7.80 4.61
CA ALA A 138 2.12 -7.69 5.82
C ALA A 138 3.13 -8.85 5.88
N ASP A 139 4.32 -8.57 6.40
CA ASP A 139 5.35 -9.58 6.60
C ASP A 139 5.61 -9.74 8.11
N ARG A 140 5.55 -10.97 8.60
CA ARG A 140 5.86 -11.35 9.97
C ARG A 140 7.26 -11.95 10.03
N SER A 141 8.13 -11.38 10.86
CA SER A 141 9.46 -11.95 11.11
C SER A 141 9.37 -13.30 11.82
N ARG A 142 10.18 -14.26 11.39
CA ARG A 142 10.29 -15.61 11.96
C ARG A 142 11.65 -15.82 12.67
N GLY A 143 11.69 -16.77 13.59
CA GLY A 143 12.92 -17.21 14.26
C GLY A 143 13.66 -16.05 14.96
N LEU A 144 14.95 -15.92 14.70
CA LEU A 144 15.80 -14.89 15.32
C LEU A 144 15.36 -13.46 14.97
N GLY A 145 14.69 -13.26 13.82
CA GLY A 145 14.14 -11.98 13.40
C GLY A 145 12.99 -11.46 14.28
N SER A 146 12.29 -12.35 15.00
CA SER A 146 11.23 -11.99 15.93
C SER A 146 11.73 -11.71 17.37
N SER A 147 13.06 -11.81 17.61
CA SER A 147 13.66 -11.57 18.92
C SER A 147 13.53 -10.11 19.35
N LYS A 148 13.33 -9.85 20.64
CA LYS A 148 13.36 -8.50 21.22
C LYS A 148 14.79 -7.92 21.32
N ARG A 149 15.84 -8.72 21.09
CA ARG A 149 17.24 -8.29 21.15
C ARG A 149 17.66 -7.74 19.77
N LYS A 150 18.00 -6.45 19.71
CA LYS A 150 18.44 -5.76 18.48
C LYS A 150 19.57 -6.51 17.74
N SER A 151 20.55 -7.05 18.46
CA SER A 151 21.67 -7.78 17.86
C SER A 151 21.23 -9.03 17.10
N LEU A 152 20.28 -9.81 17.65
CA LEU A 152 19.74 -10.99 17.00
C LEU A 152 18.88 -10.63 15.78
N GLN A 153 18.09 -9.56 15.87
CA GLN A 153 17.33 -9.05 14.71
C GLN A 153 18.27 -8.60 13.59
N THR A 154 19.32 -7.83 13.93
CA THR A 154 20.30 -7.38 12.93
C THR A 154 21.00 -8.54 12.27
N ALA A 155 21.41 -9.55 13.04
CA ALA A 155 22.03 -10.77 12.50
C ALA A 155 21.07 -11.52 11.56
N ALA A 156 19.79 -11.68 11.94
CA ALA A 156 18.79 -12.33 11.10
C ALA A 156 18.54 -11.56 9.80
N LEU A 157 18.42 -10.22 9.86
CA LEU A 157 18.26 -9.37 8.68
C LEU A 157 19.48 -9.44 7.76
N SER A 158 20.69 -9.45 8.31
CA SER A 158 21.93 -9.58 7.53
C SER A 158 22.00 -10.94 6.83
N LEU A 159 21.63 -12.02 7.53
CA LEU A 159 21.54 -13.36 6.93
C LEU A 159 20.48 -13.44 5.84
N ALA A 160 19.31 -12.82 6.05
CA ALA A 160 18.25 -12.74 5.04
C ALA A 160 18.73 -11.97 3.80
N ALA A 161 19.45 -10.86 3.99
CA ALA A 161 20.03 -10.07 2.90
C ALA A 161 21.08 -10.84 2.11
N LEU A 162 21.89 -11.65 2.76
CA LEU A 162 22.85 -12.55 2.08
C LEU A 162 22.13 -13.69 1.35
N ALA A 163 21.13 -14.28 1.99
CA ALA A 163 20.40 -15.42 1.42
C ALA A 163 19.60 -15.03 0.14
N ILE A 164 19.12 -13.79 0.04
CA ILE A 164 18.40 -13.27 -1.13
C ILE A 164 19.27 -13.26 -2.41
N VAL A 165 20.60 -13.12 -2.25
CA VAL A 165 21.53 -13.14 -3.38
C VAL A 165 21.51 -14.51 -4.09
N PHE A 166 21.29 -15.58 -3.33
CA PHE A 166 21.21 -16.94 -3.87
C PHE A 166 19.80 -17.29 -4.36
N SER A 167 18.78 -16.90 -3.62
CA SER A 167 17.39 -17.15 -4.02
C SER A 167 16.40 -16.24 -3.27
N ARG A 168 15.44 -15.64 -3.99
CA ARG A 168 14.34 -14.93 -3.35
C ARG A 168 13.46 -15.83 -2.47
N ARG A 169 13.39 -17.14 -2.76
CA ARG A 169 12.64 -18.10 -1.96
C ARG A 169 13.21 -18.26 -0.56
N SER A 170 14.49 -17.98 -0.34
CA SER A 170 15.12 -18.06 0.99
C SER A 170 14.52 -17.05 1.98
N LEU A 171 13.85 -15.99 1.51
CA LEU A 171 13.16 -15.06 2.39
C LEU A 171 12.05 -15.72 3.23
N SER A 172 11.42 -16.78 2.74
CA SER A 172 10.38 -17.51 3.47
C SER A 172 10.90 -18.18 4.75
N LEU A 173 12.23 -18.37 4.88
CA LEU A 173 12.87 -18.86 6.11
C LEU A 173 12.88 -17.79 7.22
N PHE A 174 12.88 -16.51 6.84
CA PHE A 174 13.00 -15.39 7.76
C PHE A 174 11.70 -14.64 7.95
N PHE A 175 10.81 -14.66 6.95
CA PHE A 175 9.56 -13.90 6.94
C PHE A 175 8.40 -14.77 6.47
N GLU A 176 7.26 -14.55 7.08
CA GLU A 176 5.96 -15.07 6.67
C GLU A 176 5.14 -13.93 6.10
N ARG A 177 4.73 -14.08 4.85
CA ARG A 177 3.84 -13.10 4.22
C ARG A 177 2.40 -13.42 4.54
N THR A 178 1.66 -12.41 4.98
CA THR A 178 0.24 -12.49 5.31
C THR A 178 -0.52 -11.46 4.51
N PHE A 179 -1.69 -11.85 4.03
CA PHE A 179 -2.61 -10.97 3.32
C PHE A 179 -3.86 -10.74 4.16
N PHE A 180 -4.22 -9.48 4.34
CA PHE A 180 -5.47 -9.07 4.94
C PHE A 180 -6.34 -8.45 3.86
N SER A 181 -7.49 -9.05 3.57
CA SER A 181 -8.37 -8.60 2.49
C SER A 181 -9.79 -8.32 3.00
N THR A 182 -10.41 -7.28 2.45
CA THR A 182 -11.85 -7.01 2.63
C THR A 182 -12.71 -7.79 1.63
N CYS A 183 -12.10 -8.44 0.64
CA CYS A 183 -12.79 -9.34 -0.26
C CYS A 183 -13.12 -10.65 0.50
N GLY A 184 -14.38 -11.07 0.49
CA GLY A 184 -14.83 -12.32 1.15
C GLY A 184 -14.30 -13.59 0.48
N GLU A 185 -13.83 -13.50 -0.77
CA GLU A 185 -13.17 -14.56 -1.51
C GLU A 185 -11.68 -14.26 -1.65
N GLU A 186 -10.86 -15.31 -1.72
CA GLU A 186 -9.42 -15.12 -1.99
C GLU A 186 -9.23 -14.40 -3.32
N PRO A 187 -8.49 -13.28 -3.31
CA PRO A 187 -8.19 -12.58 -4.56
C PRO A 187 -7.50 -13.52 -5.56
N PRO A 188 -7.79 -13.44 -6.87
CA PRO A 188 -7.29 -14.38 -7.88
C PRO A 188 -5.77 -14.55 -7.91
N TRP A 189 -5.01 -13.55 -7.42
CA TRP A 189 -3.55 -13.61 -7.35
C TRP A 189 -3.00 -14.32 -6.10
N LEU A 190 -3.85 -14.73 -5.13
CA LEU A 190 -3.43 -15.56 -4.00
C LEU A 190 -3.53 -17.05 -4.30
N ALA A 191 -4.32 -17.43 -5.30
CA ALA A 191 -4.52 -18.81 -5.72
C ALA A 191 -3.47 -19.32 -6.74
N ALA A 192 -2.47 -18.49 -7.11
CA ALA A 192 -1.48 -18.80 -8.14
C ALA A 192 -0.09 -19.20 -7.59
#